data_1e7d771018a134f3517832497e644495
#
_entry.id   1e7d771018a134f3517832497e644495
#
_cell.length_a   1.000
_cell.length_b   1.000
_cell.length_c   1.000
_cell.angle_alpha   90.00
_cell.angle_beta   90.00
_cell.angle_gamma   90.00
#
_symmetry.space_group_name_H-M   'P 1'
#
loop_
_entity.id
_entity.type
_entity.pdbx_description
1 polymer ?
#
loop_
_entity_poly.entity_id
_entity_poly.type
_entity_poly.pdbx_seq_one_letter_code
_entity_poly.pdbx_strand_id
1 'polypeptide(L)'
;VLDLKVAVVGAGFGGIGMGVALREAGITEFAILEKGADVGGVWRENTYPGCSCDVPAHLYSFSFAPYRDARQRYPGQEEILDYLRGVASEYGLLPHMRLNTAVVAAEYREETARWELTTGGGERVLADVVVFAVGQLHRPNIPRIPGRDKFAGAAFHTAQWDHHQDLHGRAVAVIGTGSSAAQLLPEIANRARRVHVYQRTPHWLLPKPSREFGALTGLALHLPGAHGAYRKALYHGADAVLAPIMRRGWSARPAEWFARAYLRHQVTDRRLRAAVTPDYPIGGKRIVFDSRFYPTLSRHNVKLVTDPISRITADGIETADGAHRFADVIIYATGFRATEFLTPITVRGRDGLLLHEEWASGGHAFMGLAVGGFPNVFLIAGPNSFTPAGSNPSMKEHQIAYIMECLRWRDSLGAAAIEVSDEAIRRHQRWLDQEIAKSVWPETSSSWYKHASGRVTNPWPSTTRTFGRMLQHDPAEAFVAVNPARVSTPEPADLNG
;
A
#
# COMPACT_ATOMS: atom_id res chain seq x y z
N VAL A 1 6.95 26.74 15.89
CA VAL A 1 6.58 25.42 16.43
C VAL A 1 5.07 25.30 16.32
N LEU A 2 4.58 24.29 15.65
CA LEU A 2 3.16 23.95 15.58
C LEU A 2 2.83 23.00 16.74
N ASP A 3 1.77 23.27 17.49
CA ASP A 3 1.33 22.46 18.63
C ASP A 3 -0.02 21.79 18.33
N LEU A 4 -0.09 20.46 18.47
CA LEU A 4 -1.22 19.65 18.04
C LEU A 4 -1.59 18.59 19.08
N LYS A 5 -2.88 18.25 19.14
CA LYS A 5 -3.33 17.02 19.81
C LYS A 5 -2.98 15.79 18.96
N VAL A 6 -3.18 15.85 17.63
CA VAL A 6 -2.89 14.73 16.73
C VAL A 6 -2.16 15.20 15.47
N ALA A 7 -0.99 14.65 15.18
CA ALA A 7 -0.32 14.79 13.89
C ALA A 7 -0.60 13.56 13.03
N VAL A 8 -1.20 13.73 11.86
CA VAL A 8 -1.41 12.69 10.86
C VAL A 8 -0.40 12.87 9.74
N VAL A 9 0.39 11.85 9.42
CA VAL A 9 1.44 11.93 8.40
C VAL A 9 0.98 11.19 7.14
N GLY A 10 0.75 11.93 6.06
CA GLY A 10 0.29 11.46 4.76
C GLY A 10 -1.19 11.74 4.50
N ALA A 11 -1.52 12.20 3.27
CA ALA A 11 -2.86 12.56 2.81
C ALA A 11 -3.41 11.61 1.71
N GLY A 12 -3.12 10.31 1.81
CA GLY A 12 -3.79 9.27 1.04
C GLY A 12 -5.10 8.82 1.72
N PHE A 13 -5.66 7.67 1.30
CA PHE A 13 -6.85 7.09 1.94
C PHE A 13 -6.76 7.03 3.47
N GLY A 14 -5.58 6.64 4.02
CA GLY A 14 -5.42 6.52 5.47
C GLY A 14 -5.55 7.86 6.19
N GLY A 15 -4.83 8.88 5.72
CA GLY A 15 -4.80 10.20 6.37
C GLY A 15 -6.12 10.96 6.19
N ILE A 16 -6.75 10.88 5.01
CA ILE A 16 -8.07 11.45 4.77
C ILE A 16 -9.11 10.80 5.70
N GLY A 17 -9.15 9.47 5.75
CA GLY A 17 -10.08 8.76 6.63
C GLY A 17 -9.87 9.08 8.11
N MET A 18 -8.59 9.19 8.56
CA MET A 18 -8.28 9.58 9.94
C MET A 18 -8.71 11.02 10.23
N GLY A 19 -8.47 11.95 9.29
CA GLY A 19 -8.91 13.34 9.43
C GLY A 19 -10.42 13.48 9.55
N VAL A 20 -11.19 12.71 8.77
CA VAL A 20 -12.66 12.65 8.89
C VAL A 20 -13.07 12.18 10.28
N ALA A 21 -12.50 11.06 10.75
CA ALA A 21 -12.82 10.50 12.05
C ALA A 21 -12.50 11.47 13.22
N LEU A 22 -11.37 12.18 13.15
CA LEU A 22 -11.02 13.21 14.13
C LEU A 22 -12.03 14.36 14.15
N ARG A 23 -12.42 14.86 12.98
CA ARG A 23 -13.41 15.93 12.88
C ARG A 23 -14.80 15.51 13.40
N GLU A 24 -15.26 14.32 13.04
CA GLU A 24 -16.53 13.78 13.52
C GLU A 24 -16.55 13.60 15.04
N ALA A 25 -15.39 13.32 15.64
CA ALA A 25 -15.20 13.26 17.09
C ALA A 25 -15.04 14.63 17.75
N GLY A 26 -15.11 15.75 17.02
CA GLY A 26 -14.94 17.09 17.53
C GLY A 26 -13.50 17.47 17.88
N ILE A 27 -12.51 16.69 17.47
CA ILE A 27 -11.09 16.99 17.64
C ILE A 27 -10.67 17.93 16.51
N THR A 28 -10.35 19.18 16.84
CA THR A 28 -9.99 20.22 15.87
C THR A 28 -8.50 20.56 15.86
N GLU A 29 -7.78 20.21 16.93
CA GLU A 29 -6.34 20.46 17.10
C GLU A 29 -5.50 19.36 16.45
N PHE A 30 -5.68 19.17 15.13
CA PHE A 30 -4.89 18.23 14.35
C PHE A 30 -4.43 18.85 13.04
N ALA A 31 -3.36 18.28 12.47
CA ALA A 31 -2.94 18.57 11.10
C ALA A 31 -2.61 17.28 10.34
N ILE A 32 -2.87 17.29 9.03
CA ILE A 32 -2.45 16.27 8.08
C ILE A 32 -1.24 16.81 7.33
N LEU A 33 -0.07 16.23 7.60
CA LEU A 33 1.21 16.63 7.02
C LEU A 33 1.48 15.79 5.76
N GLU A 34 1.45 16.40 4.59
CA GLU A 34 1.62 15.71 3.31
C GLU A 34 2.84 16.24 2.56
N LYS A 35 3.74 15.34 2.14
CA LYS A 35 4.96 15.69 1.39
C LYS A 35 4.68 16.31 0.01
N GLY A 36 3.57 15.98 -0.59
CA GLY A 36 3.20 16.43 -1.93
C GLY A 36 2.35 17.69 -1.94
N ALA A 37 2.17 18.23 -3.14
CA ALA A 37 1.41 19.47 -3.36
C ALA A 37 -0.11 19.27 -3.33
N ASP A 38 -0.60 18.02 -3.19
CA ASP A 38 -2.01 17.67 -3.20
C ASP A 38 -2.25 16.37 -2.44
N VAL A 39 -3.50 16.07 -2.13
CA VAL A 39 -3.95 14.82 -1.54
C VAL A 39 -3.87 13.64 -2.52
N GLY A 40 -4.15 12.43 -2.07
CA GLY A 40 -4.36 11.27 -2.93
C GLY A 40 -3.30 10.18 -2.82
N GLY A 41 -2.11 10.45 -2.25
CA GLY A 41 -1.06 9.45 -2.06
C GLY A 41 -0.68 8.75 -3.36
N VAL A 42 -0.78 7.41 -3.41
CA VAL A 42 -0.44 6.63 -4.62
C VAL A 42 -1.26 7.00 -5.86
N TRP A 43 -2.46 7.51 -5.70
CA TRP A 43 -3.32 7.93 -6.80
C TRP A 43 -2.93 9.29 -7.38
N ARG A 44 -2.22 10.13 -6.61
CA ARG A 44 -1.55 11.32 -7.13
C ARG A 44 -0.25 10.95 -7.86
N GLU A 45 0.51 9.98 -7.32
CA GLU A 45 1.87 9.68 -7.80
C GLU A 45 1.90 8.79 -9.05
N ASN A 46 0.92 7.89 -9.24
CA ASN A 46 0.92 6.92 -10.32
C ASN A 46 0.06 7.39 -11.49
N THR A 47 0.63 8.23 -12.35
CA THR A 47 -0.04 8.85 -13.51
C THR A 47 0.31 8.20 -14.85
N TYR A 48 0.88 6.99 -14.84
CA TYR A 48 1.20 6.27 -16.08
C TYR A 48 -0.06 5.91 -16.87
N PRO A 49 -0.01 5.86 -18.20
CA PRO A 49 -1.16 5.53 -19.04
C PRO A 49 -1.78 4.17 -18.68
N GLY A 50 -3.09 4.13 -18.56
CA GLY A 50 -3.84 2.92 -18.21
C GLY A 50 -3.90 2.62 -16.70
N CYS A 51 -3.32 3.48 -15.85
CA CYS A 51 -3.39 3.32 -14.38
C CYS A 51 -4.86 3.30 -13.92
N SER A 52 -5.26 2.21 -13.28
CA SER A 52 -6.63 2.02 -12.80
C SER A 52 -6.66 1.06 -11.62
N CYS A 53 -7.76 1.12 -10.85
CA CYS A 53 -7.98 0.17 -9.76
C CYS A 53 -8.35 -1.22 -10.32
N ASP A 54 -7.88 -2.26 -9.65
CA ASP A 54 -8.25 -3.66 -9.90
C ASP A 54 -9.33 -4.18 -8.92
N VAL A 55 -9.78 -3.32 -8.02
CA VAL A 55 -10.91 -3.55 -7.10
C VAL A 55 -12.09 -2.69 -7.56
N PRO A 56 -13.34 -3.22 -7.56
CA PRO A 56 -14.51 -2.41 -7.90
C PRO A 56 -14.63 -1.15 -7.04
N ALA A 57 -14.95 -0.01 -7.67
CA ALA A 57 -15.02 1.30 -7.01
C ALA A 57 -15.91 1.32 -5.76
N HIS A 58 -17.05 0.65 -5.83
CA HIS A 58 -18.00 0.54 -4.73
C HIS A 58 -17.43 -0.16 -3.49
N LEU A 59 -16.41 -0.99 -3.67
CA LEU A 59 -15.66 -1.60 -2.56
C LEU A 59 -14.40 -0.78 -2.24
N TYR A 60 -13.76 -0.15 -3.25
CA TYR A 60 -12.56 0.65 -3.09
C TYR A 60 -12.89 2.12 -2.78
N SER A 61 -13.78 2.35 -1.86
CA SER A 61 -14.19 3.68 -1.36
C SER A 61 -14.46 3.61 0.14
N PHE A 62 -14.56 4.76 0.79
CA PHE A 62 -14.97 4.82 2.19
C PHE A 62 -16.42 4.38 2.36
N SER A 63 -16.74 3.78 3.51
CA SER A 63 -18.11 3.37 3.81
C SER A 63 -19.02 4.57 4.12
N PHE A 64 -18.45 5.61 4.72
CA PHE A 64 -19.13 6.87 5.02
C PHE A 64 -19.28 7.79 3.80
N ALA A 65 -18.38 7.66 2.82
CA ALA A 65 -18.41 8.39 1.55
C ALA A 65 -18.35 7.42 0.35
N PRO A 66 -19.42 6.66 0.07
CA PRO A 66 -19.41 5.63 -0.95
C PRO A 66 -19.28 6.23 -2.34
N TYR A 67 -18.52 5.57 -3.19
CA TYR A 67 -18.44 5.91 -4.61
C TYR A 67 -19.80 5.71 -5.29
N ARG A 68 -20.37 6.76 -5.86
CA ARG A 68 -21.78 6.77 -6.31
C ARG A 68 -21.94 6.73 -7.83
N ASP A 69 -20.86 6.79 -8.62
CA ASP A 69 -20.99 6.68 -10.07
C ASP A 69 -21.39 5.25 -10.47
N ALA A 70 -22.64 5.09 -10.89
CA ALA A 70 -23.20 3.81 -11.32
C ALA A 70 -22.69 3.34 -12.69
N ARG A 71 -21.91 4.14 -13.42
CA ARG A 71 -21.35 3.77 -14.71
C ARG A 71 -20.01 3.08 -14.58
N GLN A 72 -19.20 3.50 -13.62
CA GLN A 72 -17.84 3.02 -13.44
C GLN A 72 -17.76 1.83 -12.46
N ARG A 73 -17.24 0.70 -12.94
CA ARG A 73 -16.93 -0.45 -12.09
C ARG A 73 -15.48 -0.39 -11.59
N TYR A 74 -14.55 -0.08 -12.49
CA TYR A 74 -13.12 0.01 -12.19
C TYR A 74 -12.61 1.39 -12.63
N PRO A 75 -12.63 2.38 -11.73
CA PRO A 75 -12.24 3.74 -12.06
C PRO A 75 -10.75 3.83 -12.40
N GLY A 76 -10.41 4.78 -13.23
CA GLY A 76 -9.04 5.16 -13.50
C GLY A 76 -8.42 5.99 -12.39
N GLN A 77 -7.17 6.31 -12.57
CA GLN A 77 -6.39 7.06 -11.60
C GLN A 77 -7.00 8.43 -11.29
N GLU A 78 -7.38 9.18 -12.31
CA GLU A 78 -7.95 10.54 -12.16
C GLU A 78 -9.27 10.50 -11.38
N GLU A 79 -10.16 9.56 -11.70
CA GLU A 79 -11.46 9.45 -11.02
C GLU A 79 -11.31 9.11 -9.54
N ILE A 80 -10.29 8.32 -9.16
CA ILE A 80 -10.01 8.02 -7.75
C ILE A 80 -9.37 9.22 -7.06
N LEU A 81 -8.49 9.94 -7.73
CA LEU A 81 -7.88 11.14 -7.18
C LEU A 81 -8.94 12.22 -6.93
N ASP A 82 -9.84 12.42 -7.88
CA ASP A 82 -10.96 13.37 -7.75
C ASP A 82 -11.94 12.96 -6.65
N TYR A 83 -12.20 11.66 -6.50
CA TYR A 83 -12.96 11.14 -5.38
C TYR A 83 -12.31 11.50 -4.03
N LEU A 84 -10.99 11.32 -3.89
CA LEU A 84 -10.27 11.66 -2.66
C LEU A 84 -10.24 13.17 -2.39
N ARG A 85 -10.08 13.99 -3.41
CA ARG A 85 -10.19 15.46 -3.32
C ARG A 85 -11.59 15.88 -2.88
N GLY A 86 -12.61 15.24 -3.47
CA GLY A 86 -14.01 15.46 -3.10
C GLY A 86 -14.28 15.16 -1.63
N VAL A 87 -13.83 14.00 -1.15
CA VAL A 87 -13.96 13.63 0.28
C VAL A 87 -13.24 14.63 1.18
N ALA A 88 -12.00 15.00 0.84
CA ALA A 88 -11.24 15.96 1.64
C ALA A 88 -11.94 17.33 1.73
N SER A 89 -12.57 17.78 0.65
CA SER A 89 -13.33 19.04 0.60
C SER A 89 -14.67 18.93 1.34
N GLU A 90 -15.47 17.90 1.03
CA GLU A 90 -16.81 17.71 1.59
C GLU A 90 -16.78 17.57 3.12
N TYR A 91 -15.79 16.86 3.64
CA TYR A 91 -15.58 16.71 5.09
C TYR A 91 -14.75 17.84 5.71
N GLY A 92 -14.46 18.92 4.96
CA GLY A 92 -13.82 20.13 5.47
C GLY A 92 -12.42 19.91 6.03
N LEU A 93 -11.60 19.03 5.39
CA LEU A 93 -10.26 18.74 5.84
C LEU A 93 -9.21 19.74 5.36
N LEU A 94 -9.53 20.55 4.34
CA LEU A 94 -8.56 21.45 3.71
C LEU A 94 -7.86 22.40 4.71
N PRO A 95 -8.56 23.00 5.69
CA PRO A 95 -7.90 23.87 6.70
C PRO A 95 -6.92 23.13 7.60
N HIS A 96 -7.04 21.80 7.73
CA HIS A 96 -6.15 20.97 8.53
C HIS A 96 -4.99 20.37 7.74
N MET A 97 -4.93 20.61 6.42
CA MET A 97 -3.90 20.06 5.56
C MET A 97 -2.69 21.00 5.42
N ARG A 98 -1.52 20.44 5.62
CA ARG A 98 -0.24 21.10 5.35
C ARG A 98 0.46 20.32 4.23
N LEU A 99 0.22 20.79 3.02
CA LEU A 99 0.83 20.25 1.81
C LEU A 99 2.30 20.69 1.69
N ASN A 100 3.08 20.02 0.85
CA ASN A 100 4.52 20.26 0.68
C ASN A 100 5.30 20.17 1.99
N THR A 101 4.79 19.39 2.96
CA THR A 101 5.32 19.27 4.30
C THR A 101 5.73 17.82 4.56
N ALA A 102 6.95 17.47 4.15
CA ALA A 102 7.51 16.15 4.37
C ALA A 102 8.02 16.01 5.81
N VAL A 103 7.51 15.07 6.58
CA VAL A 103 8.09 14.69 7.87
C VAL A 103 9.32 13.81 7.59
N VAL A 104 10.46 14.16 8.22
CA VAL A 104 11.73 13.42 8.06
C VAL A 104 12.17 12.73 9.34
N ALA A 105 11.71 13.20 10.50
CA ALA A 105 11.98 12.57 11.79
C ALA A 105 10.78 12.73 12.74
N ALA A 106 10.64 11.80 13.68
CA ALA A 106 9.73 11.89 14.82
C ALA A 106 10.44 11.31 16.05
N GLU A 107 10.46 12.06 17.15
CA GLU A 107 11.17 11.71 18.38
C GLU A 107 10.23 11.85 19.58
N TYR A 108 10.14 10.81 20.40
CA TYR A 108 9.37 10.84 21.63
C TYR A 108 10.14 11.56 22.72
N ARG A 109 9.49 12.51 23.39
CA ARG A 109 10.01 13.29 24.52
C ARG A 109 9.42 12.73 25.81
N GLU A 110 10.22 11.98 26.54
CA GLU A 110 9.76 11.27 27.75
C GLU A 110 9.31 12.22 28.86
N GLU A 111 9.97 13.38 28.98
CA GLU A 111 9.68 14.39 30.00
C GLU A 111 8.27 14.97 29.85
N THR A 112 7.78 15.04 28.63
CA THR A 112 6.45 15.61 28.32
C THR A 112 5.45 14.58 27.84
N ALA A 113 5.88 13.33 27.59
CA ALA A 113 5.13 12.26 26.95
C ALA A 113 4.54 12.67 25.59
N ARG A 114 5.28 13.48 24.82
CA ARG A 114 4.86 14.03 23.53
C ARG A 114 5.84 13.69 22.41
N TRP A 115 5.39 13.79 21.21
CA TRP A 115 6.19 13.62 20.01
C TRP A 115 6.63 14.96 19.43
N GLU A 116 7.89 15.05 19.07
CA GLU A 116 8.45 16.14 18.28
C GLU A 116 8.74 15.62 16.86
N LEU A 117 8.02 16.17 15.87
CA LEU A 117 8.25 15.86 14.47
C LEU A 117 9.07 16.99 13.85
N THR A 118 10.02 16.59 12.98
CA THR A 118 10.82 17.52 12.17
C THR A 118 10.41 17.38 10.72
N THR A 119 10.13 18.49 10.05
CA THR A 119 9.84 18.51 8.62
C THR A 119 11.11 18.70 7.80
N GLY A 120 11.05 18.37 6.50
CA GLY A 120 12.15 18.59 5.55
C GLY A 120 12.54 20.05 5.39
N GLY A 121 11.64 20.99 5.73
CA GLY A 121 11.91 22.43 5.79
C GLY A 121 12.46 22.92 7.13
N GLY A 122 12.71 22.01 8.10
CA GLY A 122 13.23 22.36 9.43
C GLY A 122 12.16 22.86 10.42
N GLU A 123 10.88 22.87 10.06
CA GLU A 123 9.79 23.19 10.99
C GLU A 123 9.66 22.07 12.03
N ARG A 124 9.38 22.46 13.29
CA ARG A 124 9.09 21.53 14.40
C ARG A 124 7.60 21.49 14.68
N VAL A 125 7.05 20.30 14.83
CA VAL A 125 5.65 20.04 15.17
C VAL A 125 5.63 19.21 16.45
N LEU A 126 4.96 19.71 17.49
CA LEU A 126 4.73 18.98 18.74
C LEU A 126 3.33 18.33 18.67
N ALA A 127 3.22 17.06 19.05
CA ALA A 127 1.95 16.37 19.05
C ALA A 127 1.85 15.39 20.22
N ASP A 128 0.65 15.25 20.80
CA ASP A 128 0.39 14.23 21.81
C ASP A 128 0.34 12.83 21.18
N VAL A 129 -0.20 12.75 19.97
CA VAL A 129 -0.39 11.51 19.20
C VAL A 129 0.12 11.68 17.78
N VAL A 130 0.78 10.66 17.25
CA VAL A 130 1.20 10.59 15.84
C VAL A 130 0.53 9.41 15.15
N VAL A 131 -0.12 9.68 14.02
CA VAL A 131 -0.70 8.66 13.15
C VAL A 131 0.03 8.64 11.81
N PHE A 132 0.85 7.63 11.58
CA PHE A 132 1.52 7.45 10.30
C PHE A 132 0.59 6.77 9.29
N ALA A 133 0.17 7.51 8.29
CA ALA A 133 -0.68 7.07 7.17
C ALA A 133 0.07 7.13 5.82
N VAL A 134 1.37 6.90 5.84
CA VAL A 134 2.29 7.09 4.70
C VAL A 134 2.14 6.02 3.60
N GLY A 135 1.43 4.93 3.89
CA GLY A 135 1.26 3.81 2.96
C GLY A 135 2.53 2.99 2.77
N GLN A 136 2.42 1.89 2.01
CA GLN A 136 3.54 0.96 1.77
C GLN A 136 3.99 0.92 0.30
N LEU A 137 3.23 1.49 -0.63
CA LEU A 137 3.51 1.48 -2.08
C LEU A 137 3.84 2.88 -2.60
N HIS A 138 4.77 3.60 -1.94
CA HIS A 138 5.12 4.98 -2.28
C HIS A 138 6.59 5.16 -2.69
N ARG A 139 7.49 4.20 -2.38
CA ARG A 139 8.90 4.28 -2.73
C ARG A 139 9.22 3.35 -3.90
N PRO A 140 9.56 3.89 -5.10
CA PRO A 140 9.92 3.08 -6.25
C PRO A 140 11.07 2.11 -5.96
N ASN A 141 10.97 0.89 -6.45
CA ASN A 141 12.04 -0.08 -6.39
C ASN A 141 12.75 -0.16 -7.74
N ILE A 142 13.73 0.70 -7.96
CA ILE A 142 14.57 0.66 -9.16
C ILE A 142 15.73 -0.31 -8.91
N PRO A 143 15.82 -1.43 -9.66
CA PRO A 143 16.88 -2.42 -9.44
C PRO A 143 18.27 -1.87 -9.75
N ARG A 144 19.26 -2.38 -9.03
CA ARG A 144 20.69 -2.05 -9.28
C ARG A 144 21.18 -2.91 -10.45
N ILE A 145 20.95 -2.43 -11.67
CA ILE A 145 21.44 -3.07 -12.89
C ILE A 145 22.77 -2.39 -13.29
N PRO A 146 23.84 -3.14 -13.55
CA PRO A 146 25.10 -2.57 -14.01
C PRO A 146 24.91 -1.67 -15.25
N GLY A 147 25.55 -0.53 -15.28
CA GLY A 147 25.52 0.39 -16.42
C GLY A 147 24.25 1.25 -16.53
N ARG A 148 23.31 1.16 -15.57
CA ARG A 148 22.07 1.94 -15.59
C ARG A 148 22.31 3.44 -15.81
N ASP A 149 23.32 3.98 -15.17
CA ASP A 149 23.64 5.42 -15.23
C ASP A 149 24.31 5.84 -16.53
N LYS A 150 24.65 4.87 -17.40
CA LYS A 150 25.27 5.11 -18.73
C LYS A 150 24.21 5.22 -19.84
N PHE A 151 22.95 4.90 -19.56
CA PHE A 151 21.90 4.99 -20.57
C PHE A 151 21.68 6.43 -21.03
N ALA A 152 21.79 6.66 -22.34
CA ALA A 152 21.68 8.00 -22.91
C ALA A 152 20.24 8.44 -23.15
N GLY A 153 19.27 7.50 -23.18
CA GLY A 153 17.86 7.76 -23.35
C GLY A 153 17.15 8.09 -22.04
N ALA A 154 15.85 8.31 -22.12
CA ALA A 154 15.01 8.52 -20.92
C ALA A 154 14.80 7.21 -20.15
N ALA A 155 14.97 7.24 -18.83
CA ALA A 155 14.74 6.10 -17.95
C ALA A 155 14.00 6.52 -16.68
N PHE A 156 12.80 6.00 -16.45
CA PHE A 156 11.96 6.38 -15.31
C PHE A 156 11.10 5.23 -14.79
N HIS A 157 10.65 5.36 -13.56
CA HIS A 157 9.76 4.40 -12.93
C HIS A 157 8.29 4.76 -13.21
N THR A 158 7.39 3.78 -13.27
CA THR A 158 5.94 4.00 -13.49
C THR A 158 5.33 5.00 -12.51
N ALA A 159 5.76 5.00 -11.24
CA ALA A 159 5.32 5.98 -10.23
C ALA A 159 5.97 7.38 -10.38
N GLN A 160 6.85 7.55 -11.31
CA GLN A 160 7.54 8.80 -11.66
C GLN A 160 7.44 9.01 -13.16
N TRP A 161 6.22 8.89 -13.67
CA TRP A 161 5.96 8.94 -15.10
C TRP A 161 6.38 10.28 -15.68
N ASP A 162 7.22 10.24 -16.72
CA ASP A 162 7.63 11.43 -17.45
C ASP A 162 6.65 11.72 -18.61
N HIS A 163 5.73 12.64 -18.37
CA HIS A 163 4.72 13.06 -19.36
C HIS A 163 5.30 13.80 -20.57
N HIS A 164 6.57 14.24 -20.53
CA HIS A 164 7.23 14.91 -21.66
C HIS A 164 7.80 13.90 -22.68
N GLN A 165 7.85 12.61 -22.32
CA GLN A 165 8.37 11.59 -23.23
C GLN A 165 7.31 11.14 -24.23
N ASP A 166 7.52 11.49 -25.50
CA ASP A 166 6.74 10.90 -26.59
C ASP A 166 7.27 9.51 -26.93
N LEU A 167 6.41 8.51 -26.80
CA LEU A 167 6.70 7.12 -27.10
C LEU A 167 6.36 6.72 -28.55
N HIS A 168 5.81 7.64 -29.34
CA HIS A 168 5.42 7.37 -30.73
C HIS A 168 6.65 7.02 -31.58
N GLY A 169 6.60 5.87 -32.25
CA GLY A 169 7.68 5.41 -33.10
C GLY A 169 8.96 4.96 -32.36
N ARG A 170 9.01 5.00 -31.04
CA ARG A 170 10.15 4.65 -30.21
C ARG A 170 10.28 3.14 -29.98
N ALA A 171 11.52 2.69 -29.71
CA ALA A 171 11.79 1.40 -29.11
C ALA A 171 11.76 1.55 -27.59
N VAL A 172 10.85 0.85 -26.91
CA VAL A 172 10.63 0.96 -25.47
C VAL A 172 10.99 -0.34 -24.78
N ALA A 173 11.78 -0.25 -23.73
CA ALA A 173 12.05 -1.36 -22.81
C ALA A 173 11.20 -1.22 -21.55
N VAL A 174 10.39 -2.23 -21.20
CA VAL A 174 9.62 -2.28 -19.97
C VAL A 174 10.20 -3.37 -19.08
N ILE A 175 10.69 -3.01 -17.91
CA ILE A 175 11.27 -3.96 -16.95
C ILE A 175 10.22 -4.27 -15.88
N GLY A 176 9.71 -5.52 -15.90
CA GLY A 176 8.67 -6.01 -14.99
C GLY A 176 7.37 -6.36 -15.71
N THR A 177 6.57 -7.25 -15.06
CA THR A 177 5.31 -7.79 -15.59
C THR A 177 4.19 -7.83 -14.54
N GLY A 178 4.31 -7.00 -13.47
CA GLY A 178 3.27 -6.86 -12.44
C GLY A 178 2.09 -6.01 -12.92
N SER A 179 1.19 -5.63 -11.99
CA SER A 179 -0.04 -4.89 -12.30
C SER A 179 0.20 -3.60 -13.09
N SER A 180 1.23 -2.81 -12.73
CA SER A 180 1.55 -1.58 -13.47
C SER A 180 1.97 -1.85 -14.91
N ALA A 181 2.80 -2.88 -15.15
CA ALA A 181 3.18 -3.27 -16.50
C ALA A 181 1.99 -3.79 -17.30
N ALA A 182 1.11 -4.60 -16.69
CA ALA A 182 -0.07 -5.15 -17.34
C ALA A 182 -1.02 -4.04 -17.82
N GLN A 183 -1.19 -2.99 -17.02
CA GLN A 183 -2.02 -1.84 -17.37
C GLN A 183 -1.37 -0.92 -18.40
N LEU A 184 -0.06 -0.69 -18.27
CA LEU A 184 0.71 0.20 -19.13
C LEU A 184 0.92 -0.36 -20.53
N LEU A 185 1.23 -1.65 -20.64
CA LEU A 185 1.69 -2.28 -21.88
C LEU A 185 0.71 -2.11 -23.06
N PRO A 186 -0.61 -2.28 -22.90
CA PRO A 186 -1.58 -2.03 -23.98
C PRO A 186 -1.54 -0.61 -24.51
N GLU A 187 -1.31 0.37 -23.64
CA GLU A 187 -1.32 1.80 -24.01
C GLU A 187 -0.06 2.17 -24.81
N ILE A 188 1.10 1.70 -24.36
CA ILE A 188 2.36 2.02 -25.06
C ILE A 188 2.54 1.20 -26.35
N ALA A 189 2.06 -0.04 -26.39
CA ALA A 189 2.17 -0.89 -27.58
C ALA A 189 1.37 -0.34 -28.78
N ASN A 190 0.42 0.54 -28.56
CA ASN A 190 -0.32 1.24 -29.63
C ASN A 190 0.51 2.36 -30.27
N ARG A 191 1.51 2.90 -29.60
CA ARG A 191 2.28 4.07 -29.99
C ARG A 191 3.72 3.72 -30.35
N ALA A 192 4.33 2.81 -29.60
CA ALA A 192 5.69 2.41 -29.78
C ALA A 192 5.92 1.59 -31.05
N ARG A 193 7.03 1.81 -31.74
CA ARG A 193 7.46 0.99 -32.87
C ARG A 193 7.78 -0.43 -32.44
N ARG A 194 8.39 -0.59 -31.27
CA ARG A 194 8.76 -1.87 -30.68
C ARG A 194 8.75 -1.76 -29.16
N VAL A 195 8.27 -2.82 -28.49
CA VAL A 195 8.32 -2.93 -27.03
C VAL A 195 9.02 -4.23 -26.65
N HIS A 196 10.07 -4.14 -25.84
CA HIS A 196 10.71 -5.28 -25.18
C HIS A 196 10.26 -5.33 -23.72
N VAL A 197 9.58 -6.42 -23.33
CA VAL A 197 9.09 -6.61 -21.95
C VAL A 197 10.01 -7.61 -21.26
N TYR A 198 10.74 -7.16 -20.25
CA TYR A 198 11.67 -7.99 -19.50
C TYR A 198 10.98 -8.61 -18.27
N GLN A 199 10.88 -9.93 -18.27
CA GLN A 199 10.24 -10.72 -17.25
C GLN A 199 11.24 -11.55 -16.45
N ARG A 200 11.31 -11.33 -15.15
CA ARG A 200 12.06 -12.21 -14.24
C ARG A 200 11.21 -13.41 -13.79
N THR A 201 9.95 -13.17 -13.46
CA THR A 201 9.00 -14.20 -13.00
C THR A 201 7.61 -13.85 -13.53
N PRO A 202 6.87 -14.80 -14.10
CA PRO A 202 5.49 -14.57 -14.55
C PRO A 202 4.55 -14.33 -13.35
N HIS A 203 3.40 -13.72 -13.62
CA HIS A 203 2.35 -13.50 -12.64
C HIS A 203 1.10 -14.31 -12.98
N TRP A 204 0.39 -14.79 -11.95
CA TRP A 204 -0.96 -15.30 -12.12
C TRP A 204 -1.86 -14.14 -12.54
N LEU A 205 -2.59 -14.35 -13.62
CA LEU A 205 -3.46 -13.35 -14.21
C LEU A 205 -4.88 -13.93 -14.36
N LEU A 206 -5.85 -13.15 -13.90
CA LEU A 206 -7.27 -13.41 -14.05
C LEU A 206 -7.90 -12.31 -14.92
N PRO A 207 -8.94 -12.65 -15.70
CA PRO A 207 -9.62 -11.64 -16.50
C PRO A 207 -10.23 -10.56 -15.62
N LYS A 208 -10.07 -9.32 -16.02
CA LYS A 208 -10.73 -8.16 -15.42
C LYS A 208 -12.03 -7.92 -16.20
N PRO A 209 -13.19 -7.87 -15.54
CA PRO A 209 -14.44 -7.45 -16.17
C PRO A 209 -14.32 -6.06 -16.80
N SER A 210 -15.28 -5.69 -17.62
CA SER A 210 -15.31 -4.36 -18.26
C SER A 210 -15.19 -3.24 -17.23
N ARG A 211 -14.53 -2.15 -17.62
CA ARG A 211 -14.38 -0.95 -16.79
C ARG A 211 -15.73 -0.36 -16.39
N GLU A 212 -16.70 -0.43 -17.28
CA GLU A 212 -18.05 0.10 -17.09
C GLU A 212 -19.05 -1.01 -16.80
N PHE A 213 -20.13 -0.65 -16.13
CA PHE A 213 -21.28 -1.51 -15.98
C PHE A 213 -22.08 -1.57 -17.28
N GLY A 214 -22.70 -2.72 -17.57
CA GLY A 214 -23.72 -2.79 -18.61
C GLY A 214 -24.96 -1.97 -18.21
N ALA A 215 -25.74 -1.53 -19.20
CA ALA A 215 -26.88 -0.62 -19.01
C ALA A 215 -27.89 -1.10 -17.93
N LEU A 216 -28.21 -2.38 -17.91
CA LEU A 216 -29.14 -2.96 -16.91
C LEU A 216 -28.59 -2.90 -15.48
N THR A 217 -27.30 -3.21 -15.30
CA THR A 217 -26.67 -3.13 -13.98
C THR A 217 -26.55 -1.69 -13.52
N GLY A 218 -26.17 -0.78 -14.43
CA GLY A 218 -26.13 0.65 -14.16
C GLY A 218 -27.50 1.17 -13.68
N LEU A 219 -28.58 0.81 -14.39
CA LEU A 219 -29.93 1.18 -14.00
C LEU A 219 -30.33 0.61 -12.64
N ALA A 220 -30.02 -0.66 -12.36
CA ALA A 220 -30.30 -1.29 -11.08
C ALA A 220 -29.58 -0.62 -9.91
N LEU A 221 -28.35 -0.12 -10.10
CA LEU A 221 -27.59 0.60 -9.08
C LEU A 221 -28.21 1.97 -8.72
N HIS A 222 -29.09 2.54 -9.52
CA HIS A 222 -29.83 3.77 -9.16
C HIS A 222 -30.98 3.51 -8.17
N LEU A 223 -31.36 2.26 -7.94
CA LEU A 223 -32.41 1.93 -6.97
C LEU A 223 -31.95 2.22 -5.53
N PRO A 224 -32.84 2.70 -4.66
CA PRO A 224 -32.52 2.92 -3.25
C PRO A 224 -31.92 1.68 -2.58
N GLY A 225 -30.80 1.82 -1.89
CA GLY A 225 -30.11 0.73 -1.19
C GLY A 225 -29.28 -0.21 -2.08
N ALA A 226 -29.41 -0.16 -3.41
CA ALA A 226 -28.70 -1.07 -4.32
C ALA A 226 -27.17 -0.94 -4.24
N HIS A 227 -26.62 0.27 -4.12
CA HIS A 227 -25.20 0.50 -3.89
C HIS A 227 -24.71 -0.19 -2.61
N GLY A 228 -25.44 -0.04 -1.51
CA GLY A 228 -25.10 -0.67 -0.23
C GLY A 228 -25.15 -2.19 -0.29
N ALA A 229 -26.18 -2.74 -0.94
CA ALA A 229 -26.30 -4.18 -1.15
C ALA A 229 -25.17 -4.73 -2.04
N TYR A 230 -24.85 -4.05 -3.13
CA TYR A 230 -23.76 -4.41 -4.02
C TYR A 230 -22.40 -4.34 -3.30
N ARG A 231 -22.11 -3.27 -2.53
CA ARG A 231 -20.90 -3.17 -1.71
C ARG A 231 -20.77 -4.33 -0.73
N LYS A 232 -21.87 -4.68 -0.02
CA LYS A 232 -21.88 -5.83 0.89
C LYS A 232 -21.63 -7.14 0.16
N ALA A 233 -22.23 -7.34 -1.01
CA ALA A 233 -22.00 -8.53 -1.83
C ALA A 233 -20.53 -8.65 -2.27
N LEU A 234 -19.91 -7.56 -2.70
CA LEU A 234 -18.49 -7.52 -3.05
C LEU A 234 -17.59 -7.84 -1.85
N TYR A 235 -17.89 -7.23 -0.69
CA TYR A 235 -17.13 -7.43 0.55
C TYR A 235 -17.16 -8.90 0.99
N HIS A 236 -18.36 -9.49 1.08
CA HIS A 236 -18.51 -10.88 1.48
C HIS A 236 -18.00 -11.85 0.42
N GLY A 237 -18.19 -11.52 -0.88
CA GLY A 237 -17.65 -12.31 -1.99
C GLY A 237 -16.13 -12.37 -1.99
N ALA A 238 -15.46 -11.25 -1.73
CA ALA A 238 -14.00 -11.21 -1.61
C ALA A 238 -13.50 -12.10 -0.46
N ASP A 239 -14.11 -11.99 0.71
CA ASP A 239 -13.76 -12.83 1.87
C ASP A 239 -14.07 -14.32 1.65
N ALA A 240 -15.18 -14.66 0.94
CA ALA A 240 -15.60 -16.03 0.73
C ALA A 240 -14.85 -16.75 -0.42
N VAL A 241 -14.43 -16.01 -1.46
CA VAL A 241 -13.87 -16.58 -2.68
C VAL A 241 -12.38 -16.27 -2.82
N LEU A 242 -11.97 -15.01 -2.65
CA LEU A 242 -10.58 -14.61 -2.89
C LEU A 242 -9.66 -14.91 -1.71
N ALA A 243 -10.10 -14.71 -0.47
CA ALA A 243 -9.25 -14.98 0.68
C ALA A 243 -8.84 -16.45 0.83
N PRO A 244 -9.71 -17.46 0.56
CA PRO A 244 -9.28 -18.86 0.60
C PRO A 244 -8.22 -19.23 -0.43
N ILE A 245 -8.10 -18.51 -1.57
CA ILE A 245 -7.04 -18.75 -2.55
C ILE A 245 -5.65 -18.66 -1.86
N MET A 246 -5.44 -17.64 -1.03
CA MET A 246 -4.16 -17.40 -0.35
C MET A 246 -3.85 -18.45 0.73
N ARG A 247 -4.86 -19.19 1.19
CA ARG A 247 -4.79 -20.18 2.27
C ARG A 247 -4.94 -21.63 1.76
N ARG A 248 -4.78 -21.87 0.47
CA ARG A 248 -5.02 -23.18 -0.17
C ARG A 248 -6.42 -23.74 0.10
N GLY A 249 -7.38 -22.86 0.35
CA GLY A 249 -8.77 -23.20 0.59
C GLY A 249 -9.48 -23.66 -0.68
N TRP A 250 -10.79 -23.86 -0.57
CA TRP A 250 -11.64 -24.48 -1.59
C TRP A 250 -11.55 -23.81 -2.97
N SER A 251 -11.34 -22.49 -3.02
CA SER A 251 -11.30 -21.73 -4.28
C SER A 251 -9.92 -21.71 -4.96
N ALA A 252 -8.84 -22.17 -4.30
CA ALA A 252 -7.49 -22.08 -4.84
C ALA A 252 -7.31 -22.90 -6.12
N ARG A 253 -7.67 -24.21 -6.10
CA ARG A 253 -7.59 -25.08 -7.28
C ARG A 253 -8.50 -24.65 -8.42
N PRO A 254 -9.78 -24.32 -8.20
CA PRO A 254 -10.63 -23.74 -9.23
C PRO A 254 -10.08 -22.45 -9.84
N ALA A 255 -9.55 -21.54 -9.03
CA ALA A 255 -8.96 -20.30 -9.52
C ALA A 255 -7.70 -20.55 -10.38
N GLU A 256 -6.85 -21.48 -9.97
CA GLU A 256 -5.66 -21.87 -10.75
C GLU A 256 -6.05 -22.52 -12.07
N TRP A 257 -6.99 -23.44 -12.03
CA TRP A 257 -7.50 -24.07 -13.25
C TRP A 257 -8.10 -23.04 -14.21
N PHE A 258 -8.90 -22.13 -13.70
CA PHE A 258 -9.49 -21.05 -14.48
C PHE A 258 -8.43 -20.12 -15.08
N ALA A 259 -7.43 -19.72 -14.29
CA ALA A 259 -6.32 -18.88 -14.78
C ALA A 259 -5.52 -19.58 -15.90
N ARG A 260 -5.26 -20.90 -15.76
CA ARG A 260 -4.59 -21.71 -16.80
C ARG A 260 -5.44 -21.86 -18.06
N ALA A 261 -6.76 -22.04 -17.90
CA ALA A 261 -7.69 -22.13 -19.02
C ALA A 261 -7.78 -20.78 -19.77
N TYR A 262 -7.86 -19.68 -19.02
CA TYR A 262 -7.84 -18.33 -19.56
C TYR A 262 -6.54 -18.06 -20.33
N LEU A 263 -5.39 -18.38 -19.76
CA LEU A 263 -4.09 -18.24 -20.44
C LEU A 263 -4.04 -19.05 -21.75
N ARG A 264 -4.51 -20.31 -21.76
CA ARG A 264 -4.54 -21.14 -22.97
C ARG A 264 -5.43 -20.55 -24.07
N HIS A 265 -6.53 -19.93 -23.66
CA HIS A 265 -7.44 -19.27 -24.60
C HIS A 265 -6.84 -18.01 -25.20
N GLN A 266 -6.11 -17.21 -24.40
CA GLN A 266 -5.56 -15.92 -24.82
C GLN A 266 -4.22 -16.04 -25.57
N VAL A 267 -3.40 -17.05 -25.28
CA VAL A 267 -2.06 -17.20 -25.84
C VAL A 267 -1.97 -18.54 -26.59
N THR A 268 -2.01 -18.46 -27.91
CA THR A 268 -1.92 -19.64 -28.80
C THR A 268 -0.48 -20.12 -28.99
N ASP A 269 0.50 -19.22 -29.00
CA ASP A 269 1.92 -19.55 -29.08
C ASP A 269 2.37 -20.36 -27.86
N ARG A 270 2.87 -21.57 -28.09
CA ARG A 270 3.29 -22.49 -27.04
C ARG A 270 4.50 -22.00 -26.26
N ARG A 271 5.45 -21.32 -26.93
CA ARG A 271 6.67 -20.78 -26.27
C ARG A 271 6.31 -19.62 -25.37
N LEU A 272 5.55 -18.65 -25.89
CA LEU A 272 5.06 -17.52 -25.10
C LEU A 272 4.22 -18.01 -23.91
N ARG A 273 3.31 -18.95 -24.14
CA ARG A 273 2.48 -19.51 -23.08
C ARG A 273 3.29 -20.17 -21.96
N ALA A 274 4.33 -20.96 -22.33
CA ALA A 274 5.23 -21.55 -21.35
C ALA A 274 5.98 -20.46 -20.54
N ALA A 275 6.46 -19.41 -21.21
CA ALA A 275 7.19 -18.32 -20.58
C ALA A 275 6.35 -17.49 -19.58
N VAL A 276 5.03 -17.38 -19.81
CA VAL A 276 4.13 -16.62 -18.92
C VAL A 276 3.34 -17.50 -17.94
N THR A 277 3.61 -18.81 -17.89
CA THR A 277 2.99 -19.72 -16.91
C THR A 277 3.75 -19.70 -15.59
N PRO A 278 3.13 -19.28 -14.46
CA PRO A 278 3.78 -19.31 -13.16
C PRO A 278 4.06 -20.76 -12.68
N ASP A 279 5.17 -20.90 -11.97
CA ASP A 279 5.67 -22.14 -11.34
C ASP A 279 5.44 -22.19 -9.82
N TYR A 280 4.76 -21.20 -9.26
CA TYR A 280 4.44 -21.05 -7.84
C TYR A 280 2.91 -21.07 -7.63
N PRO A 281 2.42 -21.37 -6.40
CA PRO A 281 0.99 -21.43 -6.10
C PRO A 281 0.27 -20.11 -6.36
N ILE A 282 -0.97 -20.17 -6.89
CA ILE A 282 -1.80 -18.98 -7.06
C ILE A 282 -2.00 -18.26 -5.72
N GLY A 283 -1.87 -16.94 -5.71
CA GLY A 283 -1.91 -16.12 -4.49
C GLY A 283 -0.56 -15.96 -3.79
N GLY A 284 0.49 -16.69 -4.17
CA GLY A 284 1.85 -16.50 -3.64
C GLY A 284 2.42 -15.12 -3.91
N LYS A 285 2.05 -14.53 -5.02
CA LYS A 285 2.18 -13.09 -5.34
C LYS A 285 0.79 -12.53 -5.59
N ARG A 286 0.66 -11.18 -5.56
CA ARG A 286 -0.61 -10.55 -5.93
C ARG A 286 -1.08 -11.03 -7.30
N ILE A 287 -2.32 -11.51 -7.37
CA ILE A 287 -2.96 -11.89 -8.62
C ILE A 287 -3.20 -10.61 -9.43
N VAL A 288 -2.82 -10.62 -10.69
CA VAL A 288 -3.06 -9.50 -11.61
C VAL A 288 -4.43 -9.67 -12.26
N PHE A 289 -5.28 -8.65 -12.18
CA PHE A 289 -6.55 -8.60 -12.87
C PHE A 289 -6.43 -7.72 -14.11
N ASP A 290 -6.30 -8.35 -15.27
CA ASP A 290 -6.23 -7.64 -16.55
C ASP A 290 -6.68 -8.56 -17.70
N SER A 291 -7.36 -7.97 -18.71
CA SER A 291 -7.84 -8.70 -19.89
C SER A 291 -7.09 -8.34 -21.18
N ARG A 292 -6.18 -7.37 -21.12
CA ARG A 292 -5.48 -6.84 -22.31
C ARG A 292 -4.00 -7.25 -22.37
N PHE A 293 -3.42 -7.67 -21.25
CA PHE A 293 -1.99 -8.00 -21.16
C PHE A 293 -1.58 -9.14 -22.10
N TYR A 294 -2.23 -10.29 -22.02
CA TYR A 294 -1.90 -11.43 -22.86
C TYR A 294 -2.09 -11.17 -24.37
N PRO A 295 -3.22 -10.59 -24.82
CA PRO A 295 -3.35 -10.18 -26.23
C PRO A 295 -2.27 -9.21 -26.67
N THR A 296 -1.84 -8.30 -25.78
CA THR A 296 -0.78 -7.33 -26.10
C THR A 296 0.59 -8.01 -26.25
N LEU A 297 0.91 -9.00 -25.40
CA LEU A 297 2.15 -9.77 -25.55
C LEU A 297 2.23 -10.55 -26.87
N SER A 298 1.08 -10.87 -27.47
CA SER A 298 0.99 -11.58 -28.76
C SER A 298 1.11 -10.67 -29.98
N ARG A 299 1.27 -9.35 -29.79
CA ARG A 299 1.39 -8.39 -30.91
C ARG A 299 2.77 -8.49 -31.57
N HIS A 300 2.85 -8.25 -32.87
CA HIS A 300 4.09 -8.34 -33.66
C HIS A 300 5.17 -7.34 -33.21
N ASN A 301 4.78 -6.18 -32.63
CA ASN A 301 5.71 -5.16 -32.15
C ASN A 301 6.09 -5.34 -30.65
N VAL A 302 5.60 -6.38 -29.96
CA VAL A 302 5.87 -6.65 -28.55
C VAL A 302 6.67 -7.96 -28.45
N LYS A 303 7.77 -7.94 -27.73
CA LYS A 303 8.59 -9.13 -27.48
C LYS A 303 8.82 -9.32 -26.00
N LEU A 304 8.41 -10.47 -25.47
CA LEU A 304 8.76 -10.90 -24.12
C LEU A 304 10.22 -11.39 -24.10
N VAL A 305 10.99 -10.94 -23.09
CA VAL A 305 12.38 -11.33 -22.85
C VAL A 305 12.46 -11.94 -21.46
N THR A 306 12.84 -13.19 -21.37
CA THR A 306 12.95 -13.94 -20.12
C THR A 306 14.39 -14.14 -19.65
N ASP A 307 15.37 -13.87 -20.54
CA ASP A 307 16.77 -13.92 -20.19
C ASP A 307 17.12 -12.82 -19.19
N PRO A 308 17.91 -13.13 -18.14
CA PRO A 308 18.32 -12.14 -17.15
C PRO A 308 19.03 -10.95 -17.80
N ILE A 309 18.70 -9.75 -17.34
CA ILE A 309 19.44 -8.54 -17.74
C ILE A 309 20.84 -8.60 -17.13
N SER A 310 21.88 -8.55 -17.98
CA SER A 310 23.27 -8.49 -17.54
C SER A 310 23.72 -7.05 -17.29
N ARG A 311 23.36 -6.13 -18.17
CA ARG A 311 23.67 -4.70 -18.03
C ARG A 311 22.78 -3.82 -18.91
N ILE A 312 22.74 -2.55 -18.57
CA ILE A 312 22.22 -1.47 -19.41
C ILE A 312 23.41 -0.80 -20.10
N THR A 313 23.29 -0.56 -21.41
CA THR A 313 24.26 0.14 -22.23
C THR A 313 23.83 1.58 -22.49
N ALA A 314 24.62 2.36 -23.21
CA ALA A 314 24.26 3.72 -23.59
C ALA A 314 22.99 3.78 -24.47
N ASP A 315 22.70 2.71 -25.22
CA ASP A 315 21.66 2.65 -26.25
C ASP A 315 20.67 1.48 -26.08
N GLY A 316 20.71 0.75 -24.95
CA GLY A 316 19.80 -0.38 -24.77
C GLY A 316 20.11 -1.28 -23.60
N ILE A 317 19.67 -2.54 -23.70
CA ILE A 317 19.78 -3.56 -22.66
C ILE A 317 20.42 -4.83 -23.23
N GLU A 318 21.45 -5.31 -22.55
CA GLU A 318 22.11 -6.58 -22.82
C GLU A 318 21.66 -7.65 -21.83
N THR A 319 21.35 -8.83 -22.31
CA THR A 319 20.90 -9.98 -21.53
C THR A 319 21.99 -11.06 -21.44
N ALA A 320 21.84 -12.00 -20.50
CA ALA A 320 22.84 -13.03 -20.21
C ALA A 320 23.13 -13.99 -21.39
N ASP A 321 22.23 -14.08 -22.35
CA ASP A 321 22.42 -14.79 -23.62
C ASP A 321 23.33 -14.04 -24.62
N GLY A 322 23.85 -12.88 -24.23
CA GLY A 322 24.68 -12.01 -25.07
C GLY A 322 23.89 -11.13 -26.05
N ALA A 323 22.55 -11.22 -26.06
CA ALA A 323 21.76 -10.42 -26.97
C ALA A 323 21.64 -8.96 -26.48
N HIS A 324 21.97 -8.03 -27.37
CA HIS A 324 21.72 -6.59 -27.15
C HIS A 324 20.41 -6.17 -27.82
N ARG A 325 19.60 -5.41 -27.08
CA ARG A 325 18.32 -4.89 -27.58
C ARG A 325 18.29 -3.40 -27.41
N PHE A 326 18.26 -2.70 -28.51
CA PHE A 326 18.16 -1.24 -28.56
C PHE A 326 16.87 -0.75 -27.89
N ALA A 327 16.98 0.33 -27.16
CA ALA A 327 15.87 1.05 -26.55
C ALA A 327 16.12 2.57 -26.58
N ASP A 328 15.10 3.34 -26.97
CA ASP A 328 15.08 4.80 -26.83
C ASP A 328 14.67 5.21 -25.41
N VAL A 329 13.83 4.38 -24.76
CA VAL A 329 13.26 4.66 -23.43
C VAL A 329 13.23 3.38 -22.60
N ILE A 330 13.62 3.47 -21.32
CA ILE A 330 13.50 2.40 -20.34
C ILE A 330 12.44 2.77 -19.27
N ILE A 331 11.43 1.93 -19.13
CA ILE A 331 10.37 2.10 -18.12
C ILE A 331 10.51 1.01 -17.05
N TYR A 332 10.74 1.42 -15.81
CA TYR A 332 10.80 0.51 -14.67
C TYR A 332 9.39 0.29 -14.12
N ALA A 333 8.79 -0.86 -14.40
CA ALA A 333 7.55 -1.34 -13.81
C ALA A 333 7.87 -2.38 -12.71
N THR A 334 8.88 -2.10 -11.91
CA THR A 334 9.54 -3.02 -10.97
C THR A 334 8.96 -2.97 -9.56
N GLY A 335 7.87 -2.21 -9.38
CA GLY A 335 7.13 -2.10 -8.12
C GLY A 335 7.83 -1.23 -7.07
N PHE A 336 7.53 -1.50 -5.81
CA PHE A 336 7.87 -0.62 -4.69
C PHE A 336 8.68 -1.36 -3.62
N ARG A 337 9.38 -0.62 -2.79
CA ARG A 337 10.07 -1.10 -1.59
C ARG A 337 9.05 -1.27 -0.45
N ALA A 338 8.08 -2.13 -0.67
CA ALA A 338 6.89 -2.24 0.17
C ALA A 338 7.13 -2.79 1.58
N THR A 339 8.30 -3.40 1.83
CA THR A 339 8.69 -3.94 3.13
C THR A 339 9.47 -2.95 4.00
N GLU A 340 9.83 -1.78 3.44
CA GLU A 340 10.53 -0.71 4.13
C GLU A 340 9.51 0.32 4.67
N PHE A 341 8.71 -0.11 5.65
CA PHE A 341 7.68 0.75 6.25
C PHE A 341 8.30 1.99 6.89
N LEU A 342 7.62 3.13 6.76
CA LEU A 342 7.98 4.48 7.25
C LEU A 342 9.29 5.07 6.69
N THR A 343 10.15 4.29 6.08
CA THR A 343 11.40 4.82 5.50
C THR A 343 11.09 5.86 4.40
N PRO A 344 11.75 7.03 4.38
CA PRO A 344 12.99 7.36 5.08
C PRO A 344 12.81 8.11 6.42
N ILE A 345 11.62 8.11 7.04
CA ILE A 345 11.39 8.83 8.30
C ILE A 345 12.15 8.15 9.43
N THR A 346 12.99 8.88 10.14
CA THR A 346 13.62 8.39 11.37
C THR A 346 12.61 8.50 12.51
N VAL A 347 12.24 7.37 13.12
CA VAL A 347 11.33 7.36 14.27
C VAL A 347 12.08 6.84 15.48
N ARG A 348 12.19 7.67 16.52
CA ARG A 348 12.85 7.38 17.79
C ARG A 348 11.80 7.36 18.90
N GLY A 349 11.61 6.21 19.51
CA GLY A 349 10.70 5.98 20.62
C GLY A 349 11.34 6.16 21.99
N ARG A 350 10.74 5.53 22.98
CA ARG A 350 11.18 5.52 24.37
C ARG A 350 12.56 4.89 24.52
N ASP A 351 13.34 5.32 25.49
CA ASP A 351 14.72 4.87 25.75
C ASP A 351 15.64 5.00 24.52
N GLY A 352 15.30 5.91 23.58
CA GLY A 352 16.06 6.14 22.35
C GLY A 352 15.91 5.05 21.27
N LEU A 353 14.99 4.10 21.43
CA LEU A 353 14.75 2.98 20.52
C LEU A 353 14.48 3.47 19.09
N LEU A 354 15.19 2.95 18.10
CA LEU A 354 15.00 3.30 16.70
C LEU A 354 14.12 2.27 16.00
N LEU A 355 13.02 2.72 15.41
CA LEU A 355 12.05 1.83 14.76
C LEU A 355 12.65 1.01 13.61
N HIS A 356 13.59 1.57 12.85
CA HIS A 356 14.24 0.85 11.76
C HIS A 356 15.20 -0.25 12.26
N GLU A 357 15.76 -0.11 13.47
CA GLU A 357 16.57 -1.16 14.12
C GLU A 357 15.66 -2.27 14.64
N GLU A 358 14.54 -1.91 15.28
CA GLU A 358 13.52 -2.86 15.71
C GLU A 358 12.97 -3.67 14.52
N TRP A 359 12.86 -3.06 13.35
CA TRP A 359 12.40 -3.68 12.13
C TRP A 359 13.50 -4.22 11.19
N ALA A 360 14.73 -4.34 11.66
CA ALA A 360 15.86 -4.81 10.85
C ALA A 360 15.64 -6.22 10.24
N SER A 361 14.90 -7.08 10.93
CA SER A 361 14.50 -8.42 10.46
C SER A 361 13.14 -8.45 9.72
N GLY A 362 12.55 -7.28 9.46
CA GLY A 362 11.25 -7.11 8.82
C GLY A 362 10.21 -6.51 9.75
N GLY A 363 9.43 -5.59 9.20
CA GLY A 363 8.41 -4.85 9.94
C GLY A 363 7.41 -5.76 10.67
N HIS A 364 7.07 -5.42 11.89
CA HIS A 364 6.05 -6.07 12.71
C HIS A 364 5.31 -5.03 13.55
N ALA A 365 4.06 -5.28 13.85
CA ALA A 365 3.21 -4.41 14.67
C ALA A 365 2.00 -5.20 15.17
N PHE A 366 1.46 -4.84 16.33
CA PHE A 366 0.17 -5.31 16.78
C PHE A 366 -0.91 -4.83 15.81
N MET A 367 -1.63 -5.76 15.16
CA MET A 367 -2.68 -5.49 14.16
C MET A 367 -2.25 -4.52 13.03
N GLY A 368 -0.94 -4.44 12.73
CA GLY A 368 -0.41 -3.45 11.80
C GLY A 368 -0.59 -2.00 12.24
N LEU A 369 -0.76 -1.76 13.54
CA LEU A 369 -1.28 -0.52 14.09
C LEU A 369 -0.37 0.08 15.17
N ALA A 370 0.25 -0.72 16.04
CA ALA A 370 1.06 -0.23 17.15
C ALA A 370 2.32 -1.06 17.35
N VAL A 371 3.40 -0.42 17.80
CA VAL A 371 4.71 -1.05 18.07
C VAL A 371 5.10 -0.75 19.51
N GLY A 372 5.65 -1.74 20.23
CA GLY A 372 6.17 -1.55 21.59
C GLY A 372 7.34 -0.57 21.62
N GLY A 373 7.43 0.24 22.67
CA GLY A 373 8.45 1.27 22.80
C GLY A 373 8.11 2.58 22.06
N PHE A 374 6.92 2.69 21.43
CA PHE A 374 6.48 3.88 20.69
C PHE A 374 5.12 4.35 21.19
N PRO A 375 5.04 4.94 22.40
CA PRO A 375 3.78 5.38 23.00
C PRO A 375 3.05 6.39 22.11
N ASN A 376 1.72 6.33 22.06
CA ASN A 376 0.87 7.23 21.25
C ASN A 376 1.22 7.28 19.75
N VAL A 377 1.97 6.30 19.21
CA VAL A 377 2.18 6.14 17.76
C VAL A 377 1.26 5.08 17.22
N PHE A 378 0.54 5.44 16.17
CA PHE A 378 -0.31 4.52 15.43
C PHE A 378 0.08 4.49 13.96
N LEU A 379 -0.11 3.33 13.34
CA LEU A 379 0.12 3.08 11.93
C LEU A 379 -1.21 2.80 11.22
N ILE A 380 -1.44 3.40 10.08
CA ILE A 380 -2.50 3.00 9.16
C ILE A 380 -1.85 2.33 7.95
N ALA A 381 -2.24 1.09 7.67
CA ALA A 381 -1.60 0.22 6.68
C ALA A 381 -0.13 -0.14 7.05
N GLY A 382 0.13 -0.42 8.32
CA GLY A 382 1.41 -0.95 8.80
C GLY A 382 1.59 -2.44 8.46
N PRO A 383 2.63 -3.08 9.04
CA PRO A 383 2.95 -4.48 8.78
C PRO A 383 1.76 -5.43 8.96
N ASN A 384 1.62 -6.40 8.04
CA ASN A 384 0.57 -7.42 8.02
C ASN A 384 -0.88 -6.90 8.12
N SER A 385 -1.15 -5.72 7.54
CA SER A 385 -2.51 -5.16 7.47
C SER A 385 -3.02 -4.90 6.04
N PHE A 386 -2.26 -5.35 5.03
CA PHE A 386 -2.70 -5.28 3.63
C PHE A 386 -3.53 -6.50 3.27
N THR A 387 -4.79 -6.32 2.80
CA THR A 387 -5.54 -7.45 2.26
C THR A 387 -5.23 -7.68 0.77
N PRO A 388 -4.74 -8.86 0.39
CA PRO A 388 -4.54 -9.20 -1.02
C PRO A 388 -5.85 -9.58 -1.72
N ALA A 389 -6.93 -9.82 -0.97
CA ALA A 389 -8.19 -10.39 -1.46
C ALA A 389 -9.39 -9.43 -1.38
N GLY A 390 -9.24 -8.28 -0.73
CA GLY A 390 -10.38 -7.40 -0.45
C GLY A 390 -10.07 -5.92 -0.65
N SER A 391 -10.77 -5.08 0.11
CA SER A 391 -10.63 -3.64 0.09
C SER A 391 -9.64 -3.14 1.12
N ASN A 392 -8.54 -2.55 0.67
CA ASN A 392 -7.59 -1.89 1.57
C ASN A 392 -8.15 -0.61 2.23
N PRO A 393 -9.04 0.19 1.60
CA PRO A 393 -9.80 1.21 2.32
C PRO A 393 -10.58 0.65 3.51
N SER A 394 -11.29 -0.48 3.38
CA SER A 394 -12.01 -1.10 4.51
C SER A 394 -11.09 -1.55 5.64
N MET A 395 -9.90 -2.08 5.33
CA MET A 395 -8.90 -2.41 6.35
C MET A 395 -8.48 -1.17 7.16
N LYS A 396 -8.29 -0.05 6.47
CA LYS A 396 -7.96 1.23 7.10
C LYS A 396 -9.08 1.77 7.97
N GLU A 397 -10.35 1.65 7.53
CA GLU A 397 -11.50 2.06 8.32
C GLU A 397 -11.56 1.31 9.67
N HIS A 398 -11.28 0.00 9.67
CA HIS A 398 -11.18 -0.77 10.91
C HIS A 398 -10.05 -0.28 11.83
N GLN A 399 -8.87 0.02 11.26
CA GLN A 399 -7.76 0.58 12.02
C GLN A 399 -8.09 1.96 12.58
N ILE A 400 -8.66 2.85 11.77
CA ILE A 400 -9.06 4.20 12.17
C ILE A 400 -10.08 4.14 13.32
N ALA A 401 -11.11 3.31 13.21
CA ALA A 401 -12.11 3.14 14.26
C ALA A 401 -11.45 2.71 15.57
N TYR A 402 -10.52 1.76 15.53
CA TYR A 402 -9.81 1.29 16.73
C TYR A 402 -8.85 2.34 17.29
N ILE A 403 -8.16 3.11 16.44
CA ILE A 403 -7.35 4.26 16.90
C ILE A 403 -8.22 5.25 17.68
N MET A 404 -9.41 5.57 17.17
CA MET A 404 -10.33 6.47 17.85
C MET A 404 -10.80 5.91 19.21
N GLU A 405 -11.00 4.59 19.34
CA GLU A 405 -11.27 3.94 20.64
C GLU A 405 -10.06 4.07 21.58
N CYS A 406 -8.84 3.84 21.08
CA CYS A 406 -7.63 4.01 21.87
C CYS A 406 -7.47 5.45 22.39
N LEU A 407 -7.78 6.46 21.56
CA LEU A 407 -7.74 7.86 21.98
C LEU A 407 -8.78 8.17 23.05
N ARG A 408 -10.02 7.70 22.88
CA ARG A 408 -11.06 7.86 23.90
C ARG A 408 -10.69 7.19 25.22
N TRP A 409 -10.15 5.97 25.15
CA TRP A 409 -9.71 5.24 26.33
C TRP A 409 -8.56 5.96 27.06
N ARG A 410 -7.54 6.41 26.34
CA ARG A 410 -6.46 7.24 26.89
C ARG A 410 -7.01 8.47 27.63
N ASP A 411 -7.91 9.20 26.97
CA ASP A 411 -8.50 10.41 27.54
C ASP A 411 -9.34 10.09 28.78
N SER A 412 -10.07 8.96 28.82
CA SER A 412 -10.85 8.51 29.98
C SER A 412 -10.00 8.15 31.20
N LEU A 413 -8.77 7.70 30.98
CA LEU A 413 -7.80 7.41 32.04
C LEU A 413 -7.07 8.67 32.52
N GLY A 414 -7.19 9.80 31.83
CA GLY A 414 -6.33 10.97 32.06
C GLY A 414 -4.85 10.67 31.82
N ALA A 415 -4.55 9.64 31.01
CA ALA A 415 -3.18 9.23 30.75
C ALA A 415 -2.51 10.15 29.73
N ALA A 416 -1.24 10.47 29.94
CA ALA A 416 -0.46 11.25 28.99
C ALA A 416 -0.21 10.47 27.70
N ALA A 417 0.09 9.17 27.83
CA ALA A 417 0.30 8.28 26.70
C ALA A 417 -0.23 6.86 26.97
N ILE A 418 -0.42 6.11 25.90
CA ILE A 418 -0.72 4.68 25.94
C ILE A 418 0.24 3.94 25.01
N GLU A 419 0.57 2.71 25.36
CA GLU A 419 1.49 1.87 24.60
C GLU A 419 0.93 0.46 24.51
N VAL A 420 1.13 -0.21 23.39
CA VAL A 420 0.75 -1.62 23.26
C VAL A 420 1.61 -2.50 24.17
N SER A 421 0.99 -3.39 24.93
CA SER A 421 1.69 -4.26 25.86
C SER A 421 2.46 -5.37 25.14
N ASP A 422 3.59 -5.76 25.71
CA ASP A 422 4.39 -6.89 25.22
C ASP A 422 3.60 -8.19 25.13
N GLU A 423 2.66 -8.41 26.05
CA GLU A 423 1.80 -9.59 26.02
C GLU A 423 0.88 -9.60 24.81
N ALA A 424 0.24 -8.47 24.51
CA ALA A 424 -0.61 -8.32 23.34
C ALA A 424 0.19 -8.51 22.04
N ILE A 425 1.41 -7.94 21.96
CA ILE A 425 2.30 -8.12 20.81
C ILE A 425 2.64 -9.60 20.65
N ARG A 426 3.11 -10.28 21.70
CA ARG A 426 3.48 -11.71 21.64
C ARG A 426 2.29 -12.60 21.30
N ARG A 427 1.10 -12.33 21.86
CA ARG A 427 -0.14 -13.06 21.55
C ARG A 427 -0.52 -12.91 20.09
N HIS A 428 -0.52 -11.67 19.59
CA HIS A 428 -0.81 -11.37 18.18
C HIS A 428 0.20 -12.00 17.24
N GLN A 429 1.49 -11.90 17.54
CA GLN A 429 2.55 -12.46 16.70
C GLN A 429 2.45 -13.98 16.59
N ARG A 430 2.20 -14.71 17.69
CA ARG A 430 1.99 -16.16 17.65
C ARG A 430 0.81 -16.53 16.74
N TRP A 431 -0.31 -15.82 16.86
CA TRP A 431 -1.47 -16.04 16.01
C TRP A 431 -1.14 -15.77 14.53
N LEU A 432 -0.46 -14.67 14.27
CA LEU A 432 -0.07 -14.26 12.92
C LEU A 432 0.83 -15.28 12.25
N ASP A 433 1.86 -15.78 12.96
CA ASP A 433 2.78 -16.77 12.44
C ASP A 433 2.07 -18.11 12.13
N GLN A 434 1.13 -18.52 12.98
CA GLN A 434 0.29 -19.71 12.73
C GLN A 434 -0.58 -19.56 11.49
N GLU A 435 -1.18 -18.39 11.28
CA GLU A 435 -2.03 -18.15 10.11
C GLU A 435 -1.20 -17.99 8.82
N ILE A 436 -0.04 -17.35 8.90
CA ILE A 436 0.89 -17.24 7.76
C ILE A 436 1.40 -18.63 7.35
N ALA A 437 1.70 -19.50 8.30
CA ALA A 437 2.14 -20.88 8.01
C ALA A 437 1.10 -21.69 7.21
N LYS A 438 -0.19 -21.37 7.35
CA LYS A 438 -1.30 -21.99 6.56
C LYS A 438 -1.47 -21.38 5.16
N SER A 439 -0.74 -20.31 4.86
CA SER A 439 -0.84 -19.60 3.58
C SER A 439 0.12 -20.17 2.53
N VAL A 440 0.00 -19.68 1.30
CA VAL A 440 0.92 -20.01 0.19
C VAL A 440 2.22 -19.19 0.21
N TRP A 441 2.32 -18.17 1.07
CA TRP A 441 3.42 -17.22 1.04
C TRP A 441 4.77 -17.77 1.52
N PRO A 442 4.86 -18.66 2.52
CA PRO A 442 6.14 -19.27 2.90
C PRO A 442 6.87 -19.94 1.73
N GLU A 443 6.14 -20.55 0.79
CA GLU A 443 6.71 -21.29 -0.35
C GLU A 443 7.13 -20.37 -1.52
N THR A 444 6.66 -19.13 -1.55
CA THR A 444 6.99 -18.21 -2.63
C THR A 444 8.38 -17.63 -2.42
N SER A 445 9.29 -17.88 -3.36
CA SER A 445 10.72 -17.53 -3.23
C SER A 445 10.97 -16.02 -3.16
N SER A 446 10.26 -15.22 -3.97
CA SER A 446 10.41 -13.77 -3.99
C SER A 446 9.10 -13.07 -4.23
N SER A 447 8.72 -12.17 -3.34
CA SER A 447 7.51 -11.34 -3.44
C SER A 447 7.73 -10.08 -2.62
N TRP A 448 7.07 -8.98 -3.01
CA TRP A 448 7.03 -7.78 -2.18
C TRP A 448 6.22 -7.98 -0.87
N TYR A 449 5.64 -9.16 -0.69
CA TYR A 449 5.03 -9.60 0.56
C TYR A 449 6.06 -10.00 1.63
N LYS A 450 7.32 -10.28 1.22
CA LYS A 450 8.37 -10.76 2.08
C LYS A 450 9.52 -9.75 2.18
N HIS A 451 10.00 -9.56 3.39
CA HIS A 451 11.26 -8.90 3.67
C HIS A 451 12.45 -9.79 3.22
N ALA A 452 13.63 -9.21 3.07
CA ALA A 452 14.85 -9.92 2.68
C ALA A 452 15.25 -11.04 3.66
N SER A 453 14.87 -10.93 4.94
CA SER A 453 15.02 -11.99 5.95
C SER A 453 14.15 -13.23 5.72
N GLY A 454 13.20 -13.18 4.77
CA GLY A 454 12.21 -14.23 4.53
C GLY A 454 10.89 -14.05 5.31
N ARG A 455 10.82 -13.10 6.25
CA ARG A 455 9.59 -12.79 6.99
C ARG A 455 8.50 -12.25 6.07
N VAL A 456 7.28 -12.75 6.20
CA VAL A 456 6.09 -12.23 5.51
C VAL A 456 5.59 -11.01 6.26
N THR A 457 5.74 -9.82 5.68
CA THR A 457 5.54 -8.55 6.40
C THR A 457 4.35 -7.72 5.92
N ASN A 458 3.83 -7.96 4.72
CA ASN A 458 2.80 -7.09 4.16
C ASN A 458 1.38 -7.65 4.24
N PRO A 459 1.11 -8.90 3.81
CA PRO A 459 -0.26 -9.35 3.70
C PRO A 459 -0.85 -9.77 5.05
N TRP A 460 -2.14 -9.48 5.21
CA TRP A 460 -2.99 -10.03 6.24
C TRP A 460 -3.39 -11.47 5.88
N PRO A 461 -3.19 -12.46 6.76
CA PRO A 461 -3.36 -13.88 6.39
C PRO A 461 -4.80 -14.41 6.52
N SER A 462 -5.77 -13.55 6.73
CA SER A 462 -7.15 -13.97 6.94
C SER A 462 -8.15 -13.07 6.20
N THR A 463 -9.43 -13.16 6.51
CA THR A 463 -10.48 -12.35 5.90
C THR A 463 -10.50 -10.92 6.47
N THR A 464 -11.07 -9.98 5.71
CA THR A 464 -11.30 -8.60 6.18
C THR A 464 -12.23 -8.58 7.39
N ARG A 465 -13.22 -9.48 7.42
CA ARG A 465 -14.12 -9.66 8.57
C ARG A 465 -13.37 -10.08 9.84
N THR A 466 -12.41 -11.01 9.72
CA THR A 466 -11.59 -11.42 10.87
C THR A 466 -10.76 -10.27 11.40
N PHE A 467 -10.17 -9.47 10.50
CA PHE A 467 -9.43 -8.27 10.88
C PHE A 467 -10.29 -7.29 11.67
N GLY A 468 -11.49 -6.96 11.14
CA GLY A 468 -12.41 -6.06 11.80
C GLY A 468 -12.87 -6.57 13.18
N ARG A 469 -13.14 -7.89 13.30
CA ARG A 469 -13.52 -8.47 14.61
C ARG A 469 -12.41 -8.39 15.65
N MET A 470 -11.16 -8.61 15.23
CA MET A 470 -10.00 -8.53 16.11
C MET A 470 -9.72 -7.10 16.60
N LEU A 471 -10.23 -6.09 15.88
CA LEU A 471 -10.14 -4.66 16.26
C LEU A 471 -11.43 -4.16 16.95
N GLN A 472 -12.31 -5.05 17.43
CA GLN A 472 -13.49 -4.68 18.22
C GLN A 472 -13.30 -4.96 19.73
N HIS A 473 -12.09 -5.37 20.13
CA HIS A 473 -11.77 -5.59 21.54
C HIS A 473 -11.50 -4.27 22.26
N ASP A 474 -11.72 -4.27 23.58
CA ASP A 474 -11.42 -3.12 24.42
C ASP A 474 -9.92 -2.80 24.35
N PRO A 475 -9.52 -1.54 24.13
CA PRO A 475 -8.12 -1.14 24.18
C PRO A 475 -7.38 -1.57 25.44
N ALA A 476 -8.06 -1.64 26.59
CA ALA A 476 -7.50 -2.12 27.86
C ALA A 476 -6.95 -3.57 27.81
N GLU A 477 -7.40 -4.40 26.85
CA GLU A 477 -6.89 -5.76 26.67
C GLU A 477 -5.53 -5.80 25.96
N ALA A 478 -5.14 -4.70 25.31
CA ALA A 478 -3.94 -4.65 24.48
C ALA A 478 -2.99 -3.51 24.83
N PHE A 479 -3.47 -2.44 25.44
CA PHE A 479 -2.68 -1.26 25.75
C PHE A 479 -2.55 -1.04 27.25
N VAL A 480 -1.50 -0.33 27.63
CA VAL A 480 -1.22 0.11 29.00
C VAL A 480 -0.99 1.62 28.99
N ALA A 481 -1.37 2.28 30.10
CA ALA A 481 -1.09 3.70 30.29
C ALA A 481 0.41 3.91 30.58
N VAL A 482 0.98 4.93 29.96
CA VAL A 482 2.35 5.42 30.19
C VAL A 482 2.27 6.86 30.65
N ASN A 483 2.80 7.12 31.83
CA ASN A 483 2.90 8.49 32.34
C ASN A 483 4.36 8.94 32.31
N PRO A 484 4.60 10.28 32.16
CA PRO A 484 5.94 10.84 32.25
C PRO A 484 6.65 10.35 33.52
N ALA A 485 7.93 10.04 33.42
CA ALA A 485 8.74 9.82 34.60
C ALA A 485 8.61 11.06 35.50
N ARG A 486 8.20 10.89 36.77
CA ARG A 486 8.22 11.98 37.71
C ARG A 486 9.65 12.48 37.77
N VAL A 487 9.89 13.72 37.32
CA VAL A 487 11.15 14.40 37.58
C VAL A 487 11.25 14.46 39.09
N SER A 488 12.12 13.63 39.66
CA SER A 488 12.47 13.74 41.08
C SER A 488 13.08 15.12 41.28
N THR A 489 12.30 16.06 41.79
CA THR A 489 12.86 17.32 42.33
C THR A 489 13.86 16.89 43.38
N PRO A 490 15.16 17.32 43.28
CA PRO A 490 16.10 17.04 44.33
C PRO A 490 15.52 17.68 45.62
N GLU A 491 15.41 16.88 46.68
CA GLU A 491 15.07 17.39 48.00
C GLU A 491 15.99 18.59 48.30
N PRO A 492 15.45 19.71 48.76
CA PRO A 492 16.30 20.83 49.19
C PRO A 492 17.24 20.30 50.26
N ALA A 493 18.56 20.41 50.01
CA ALA A 493 19.55 20.05 51.00
C ALA A 493 19.23 20.82 52.27
N ASP A 494 18.99 20.10 53.37
CA ASP A 494 18.84 20.67 54.69
C ASP A 494 20.11 21.50 55.04
N LEU A 495 19.98 22.79 54.87
CA LEU A 495 20.94 23.76 55.36
C LEU A 495 20.67 24.02 56.85
N ASN A 496 20.84 23.02 57.67
CA ASN A 496 20.95 23.16 59.11
C ASN A 496 22.02 22.21 59.66
N GLY A 497 23.21 22.73 59.80
CA GLY A 497 24.34 22.13 60.44
C GLY A 497 25.37 23.19 60.75
#